data_b4e0b2344842cdb0ea2ffc49903cddf9
#
_entry.id   b4e0b2344842cdb0ea2ffc49903cddf9
#
_cell.length_a   1.000
_cell.length_b   1.000
_cell.length_c   1.000
_cell.angle_alpha   90.00
_cell.angle_beta   90.00
_cell.angle_gamma   90.00
#
_symmetry.space_group_name_H-M   'P 1'
#
loop_
_entity.id
_entity.type
_entity.pdbx_description
1 polymer ?
#
loop_
_entity_poly.entity_id
_entity_poly.type
_entity_poly.pdbx_seq_one_letter_code
_entity_poly.pdbx_strand_id
1 'polypeptide(L)'
;NKNINSFVDLSTIVPGVTVAKNEGYKTVISIRGVGNETNQNAIAAPSVAYHMDGIFIASPFSLQTDFIDVQRIEVLRGPQGTLFGQNSTGGAINVISNMPNSDERKTKADVTIGDYGLKKIRATSNIPISDSVSTKLSFVSTERDGFSKNITTGQDLDDASNISIRSDWMIELSDTSTLRVFGQYFDV
;
A
#
# COMPACT_ATOMS: atom_id res chain seq x y z
N ASN A 1 -11.41 2.18 15.75
CA ASN A 1 -10.48 1.70 14.71
C ASN A 1 -10.62 2.62 13.50
N LYS A 2 -9.58 3.41 13.21
CA LYS A 2 -9.52 4.14 11.94
C LYS A 2 -9.06 3.13 10.88
N ASN A 3 -9.87 2.89 9.87
CA ASN A 3 -9.49 2.05 8.74
C ASN A 3 -8.45 2.82 7.91
N ILE A 4 -7.23 2.34 7.88
CA ILE A 4 -6.17 2.86 7.02
C ILE A 4 -6.24 2.04 5.74
N ASN A 5 -6.64 2.66 4.66
CA ASN A 5 -6.85 1.99 3.38
C ASN A 5 -5.74 2.30 2.36
N SER A 6 -5.04 3.43 2.56
CA SER A 6 -4.02 3.90 1.62
C SER A 6 -2.95 4.74 2.34
N PHE A 7 -1.89 5.07 1.64
CA PHE A 7 -0.87 5.99 2.17
C PHE A 7 -1.44 7.38 2.49
N VAL A 8 -2.45 7.84 1.77
CA VAL A 8 -3.08 9.15 2.00
C VAL A 8 -3.68 9.23 3.40
N ASP A 9 -4.24 8.13 3.90
CA ASP A 9 -4.83 8.08 5.24
C ASP A 9 -3.80 8.29 6.36
N LEU A 10 -2.51 8.02 6.10
CA LEU A 10 -1.45 8.23 7.08
C LEU A 10 -1.33 9.71 7.48
N SER A 11 -1.57 10.64 6.55
CA SER A 11 -1.52 12.08 6.83
C SER A 11 -2.53 12.50 7.90
N THR A 12 -3.63 11.79 8.03
CA THR A 12 -4.70 12.09 8.99
C THR A 12 -4.49 11.46 10.37
N ILE A 13 -3.60 10.46 10.45
CA ILE A 13 -3.45 9.61 11.62
C ILE A 13 -2.09 9.78 12.28
N VAL A 14 -1.04 9.98 11.47
CA VAL A 14 0.34 10.06 11.96
C VAL A 14 0.81 11.52 11.97
N PRO A 15 0.98 12.15 13.15
CA PRO A 15 1.45 13.52 13.22
C PRO A 15 2.81 13.72 12.54
N GLY A 16 2.91 14.76 11.72
CA GLY A 16 4.12 15.10 10.99
C GLY A 16 4.37 14.28 9.73
N VAL A 17 3.46 13.42 9.33
CA VAL A 17 3.43 12.78 8.01
C VAL A 17 2.50 13.60 7.10
N THR A 18 2.98 14.00 5.96
CA THR A 18 2.18 14.62 4.89
C THR A 18 2.26 13.75 3.66
N VAL A 19 1.12 13.45 3.08
CA VAL A 19 0.99 12.72 1.82
C VAL A 19 0.29 13.63 0.83
N ALA A 20 0.93 13.91 -0.27
CA ALA A 20 0.41 14.74 -1.34
C ALA A 20 0.42 13.96 -2.66
N LYS A 21 -0.63 14.12 -3.44
CA LYS A 21 -0.63 13.72 -4.85
C LYS A 21 -0.08 14.90 -5.66
N ASN A 22 0.92 14.64 -6.44
CA ASN A 22 1.56 15.64 -7.26
C ASN A 22 1.34 15.31 -8.74
N GLU A 23 0.86 16.27 -9.51
CA GLU A 23 0.54 16.14 -10.95
C GLU A 23 -0.43 14.99 -11.28
N GLY A 24 -1.27 14.57 -10.32
CA GLY A 24 -2.29 13.54 -10.52
C GLY A 24 -1.78 12.10 -10.47
N TYR A 25 -0.49 11.88 -10.70
CA TYR A 25 0.06 10.53 -10.88
C TYR A 25 1.22 10.16 -9.92
N LYS A 26 1.72 11.08 -9.12
CA LYS A 26 2.83 10.83 -8.20
C LYS A 26 2.40 11.03 -6.75
N THR A 27 2.54 10.02 -5.92
CA THR A 27 2.38 10.16 -4.47
C THR A 27 3.70 10.53 -3.84
N VAL A 28 3.73 11.68 -3.16
CA VAL A 28 4.88 12.19 -2.42
C VAL A 28 4.56 12.15 -0.94
N ILE A 29 5.49 11.59 -0.17
CA ILE A 29 5.35 11.57 1.28
C ILE A 29 6.51 12.34 1.91
N SER A 30 6.21 13.19 2.88
CA SER A 30 7.19 13.82 3.73
C SER A 30 6.95 13.51 5.20
N ILE A 31 8.04 13.41 5.96
CA ILE A 31 8.02 13.24 7.40
C ILE A 31 8.70 14.46 8.02
N ARG A 32 7.95 15.23 8.83
CA ARG A 32 8.43 16.48 9.45
C ARG A 32 9.01 17.48 8.43
N GLY A 33 8.41 17.56 7.26
CA GLY A 33 8.86 18.44 6.18
C GLY A 33 10.05 17.92 5.37
N VAL A 34 10.60 16.76 5.72
CA VAL A 34 11.64 16.10 4.91
C VAL A 34 10.97 15.15 3.93
N GLY A 35 10.99 15.49 2.66
CA GLY A 35 10.42 14.73 1.55
C GLY A 35 11.00 15.22 0.25
N ASN A 36 10.79 14.50 -0.84
CA ASN A 36 11.15 14.94 -2.16
C ASN A 36 9.90 15.46 -2.89
N GLU A 37 9.68 16.76 -2.83
CA GLU A 37 8.54 17.44 -3.43
C GLU A 37 8.83 17.97 -4.85
N THR A 38 10.03 17.74 -5.39
CA THR A 38 10.40 18.29 -6.68
C THR A 38 9.70 17.58 -7.82
N ASN A 39 8.76 18.28 -8.43
CA ASN A 39 8.00 17.85 -9.63
C ASN A 39 8.88 17.64 -10.84
N GLN A 40 10.06 18.24 -10.88
CA GLN A 40 10.89 18.31 -12.06
C GLN A 40 11.82 17.11 -12.27
N ASN A 41 11.83 16.15 -11.36
CA ASN A 41 12.74 15.02 -11.44
C ASN A 41 12.02 13.70 -11.12
N ALA A 42 11.46 13.07 -12.15
CA ALA A 42 10.87 11.72 -12.03
C ALA A 42 11.89 10.66 -11.54
N ILE A 43 13.17 11.00 -11.58
CA ILE A 43 14.31 10.13 -11.22
C ILE A 43 14.83 10.47 -9.81
N ALA A 44 14.39 11.57 -9.19
CA ALA A 44 14.88 11.93 -7.86
C ALA A 44 14.48 10.88 -6.82
N ALA A 45 15.46 10.34 -6.15
CA ALA A 45 15.26 9.37 -5.08
C ALA A 45 14.42 9.98 -3.94
N PRO A 46 13.45 9.25 -3.38
CA PRO A 46 12.68 9.74 -2.25
C PRO A 46 13.57 9.95 -1.03
N SER A 47 13.21 10.90 -0.17
CA SER A 47 13.89 11.10 1.13
C SER A 47 13.27 10.26 2.24
N VAL A 48 12.13 9.64 1.99
CA VAL A 48 11.45 8.70 2.87
C VAL A 48 11.43 7.34 2.18
N ALA A 49 12.01 6.33 2.80
CA ALA A 49 12.06 4.98 2.25
C ALA A 49 10.72 4.25 2.47
N TYR A 50 10.27 3.52 1.45
CA TYR A 50 9.07 2.69 1.52
C TYR A 50 9.43 1.24 1.43
N HIS A 51 8.88 0.46 2.35
CA HIS A 51 9.03 -0.99 2.35
C HIS A 51 7.65 -1.65 2.45
N MET A 52 7.49 -2.73 1.73
CA MET A 52 6.37 -3.64 1.88
C MET A 52 6.92 -5.03 2.15
N ASP A 53 6.56 -5.58 3.31
CA ASP A 53 7.08 -6.88 3.77
C ASP A 53 8.62 -6.98 3.74
N GLY A 54 9.32 -5.89 4.05
CA GLY A 54 10.77 -5.78 4.05
C GLY A 54 11.40 -5.50 2.69
N ILE A 55 10.61 -5.45 1.60
CA ILE A 55 11.10 -5.14 0.25
C ILE A 55 10.98 -3.65 -0.01
N PHE A 56 12.08 -3.02 -0.41
CA PHE A 56 12.10 -1.61 -0.79
C PHE A 56 11.28 -1.35 -2.07
N ILE A 57 10.36 -0.41 -2.00
CA ILE A 57 9.53 0.03 -3.12
C ILE A 57 10.14 1.28 -3.74
N ALA A 58 10.77 1.12 -4.88
CA ALA A 58 11.47 2.21 -5.56
C ALA A 58 10.53 3.15 -6.34
N SER A 59 9.37 2.62 -6.78
CA SER A 59 8.45 3.38 -7.63
C SER A 59 7.41 4.15 -6.82
N PRO A 60 7.32 5.48 -6.94
CA PRO A 60 6.27 6.28 -6.31
C PRO A 60 4.86 5.98 -6.87
N PHE A 61 4.77 5.37 -8.03
CA PHE A 61 3.48 4.94 -8.61
C PHE A 61 2.85 3.79 -7.82
N SER A 62 3.66 2.91 -7.27
CA SER A 62 3.19 1.80 -6.43
C SER A 62 2.56 2.26 -5.11
N LEU A 63 2.73 3.53 -4.73
CA LEU A 63 2.12 4.13 -3.54
C LEU A 63 0.68 4.63 -3.75
N GLN A 64 0.17 4.54 -4.96
CA GLN A 64 -1.21 4.94 -5.28
C GLN A 64 -2.22 3.82 -5.01
N THR A 65 -1.73 2.61 -4.83
CA THR A 65 -2.58 1.45 -4.59
C THR A 65 -3.15 1.44 -3.18
N ASP A 66 -4.33 0.90 -3.04
CA ASP A 66 -4.92 0.61 -1.75
C ASP A 66 -4.13 -0.49 -1.02
N PHE A 67 -4.07 -0.38 0.29
CA PHE A 67 -3.49 -1.43 1.12
C PHE A 67 -4.33 -2.70 1.08
N ILE A 68 -3.67 -3.82 0.86
CA ILE A 68 -4.29 -5.14 0.84
C ILE A 68 -3.87 -5.90 2.09
N ASP A 69 -4.85 -6.23 2.93
CA ASP A 69 -4.70 -7.12 4.09
C ASP A 69 -3.50 -6.78 4.99
N VAL A 70 -3.40 -5.51 5.39
CA VAL A 70 -2.31 -5.01 6.22
C VAL A 70 -2.48 -5.45 7.67
N GLN A 71 -1.41 -5.98 8.25
CA GLN A 71 -1.30 -6.29 9.67
C GLN A 71 -1.00 -5.02 10.48
N ARG A 72 0.04 -4.29 10.06
CA ARG A 72 0.49 -3.05 10.70
C ARG A 72 1.29 -2.17 9.76
N ILE A 73 1.38 -0.90 10.10
CA ILE A 73 2.22 0.07 9.41
C ILE A 73 3.14 0.69 10.45
N GLU A 74 4.43 0.65 10.17
CA GLU A 74 5.48 1.21 11.00
C GLU A 74 5.97 2.51 10.36
N VAL A 75 5.93 3.61 11.10
CA VAL A 75 6.43 4.91 10.64
C VAL A 75 7.60 5.32 11.51
N LEU A 76 8.79 5.24 10.95
CA LEU A 76 10.04 5.60 11.61
C LEU A 76 10.44 7.01 11.18
N ARG A 77 10.61 7.88 12.15
CA ARG A 77 10.90 9.31 11.92
C ARG A 77 12.38 9.60 12.10
N GLY A 78 12.93 10.42 11.22
CA GLY A 78 14.35 10.77 11.20
C GLY A 78 15.19 9.75 10.46
N PRO A 79 16.51 9.98 10.32
CA PRO A 79 17.40 9.15 9.52
C PRO A 79 17.39 7.68 9.92
N GLN A 80 17.12 6.80 8.98
CA GLN A 80 17.04 5.35 9.17
C GLN A 80 18.02 4.56 8.26
N GLY A 81 19.08 5.22 7.79
CA GLY A 81 20.01 4.66 6.80
C GLY A 81 20.68 3.34 7.22
N THR A 82 20.91 3.13 8.50
CA THR A 82 21.54 1.90 9.00
C THR A 82 20.64 0.68 8.92
N LEU A 83 19.32 0.87 9.03
CA LEU A 83 18.37 -0.24 9.06
C LEU A 83 17.59 -0.40 7.73
N PHE A 84 17.23 0.71 7.09
CA PHE A 84 16.42 0.76 5.89
C PHE A 84 17.21 1.15 4.63
N GLY A 85 18.50 1.39 4.77
CA GLY A 85 19.39 1.67 3.64
C GLY A 85 19.19 3.06 3.03
N GLN A 86 19.34 3.12 1.71
CA GLN A 86 19.26 4.38 0.97
C GLN A 86 17.85 5.02 1.02
N ASN A 87 17.78 6.32 0.74
CA ASN A 87 16.54 7.08 0.61
C ASN A 87 15.73 7.21 1.92
N SER A 88 16.36 7.07 3.07
CA SER A 88 15.72 7.09 4.39
C SER A 88 16.22 8.24 5.29
N THR A 89 16.60 9.37 4.72
CA THR A 89 17.06 10.56 5.46
C THR A 89 15.96 11.25 6.25
N GLY A 90 14.73 11.26 5.74
CA GLY A 90 13.54 11.79 6.43
C GLY A 90 12.86 10.76 7.32
N GLY A 91 13.08 9.49 7.03
CA GLY A 91 12.47 8.37 7.73
C GLY A 91 12.19 7.16 6.85
N ALA A 92 11.45 6.22 7.39
CA ALA A 92 10.99 5.05 6.65
C ALA A 92 9.53 4.71 7.02
N ILE A 93 8.81 4.19 6.04
CA ILE A 93 7.49 3.60 6.24
C ILE A 93 7.57 2.13 5.81
N ASN A 94 7.19 1.24 6.71
CA ASN A 94 7.17 -0.19 6.47
C ASN A 94 5.74 -0.72 6.64
N VAL A 95 5.18 -1.23 5.57
CA VAL A 95 3.86 -1.85 5.54
C VAL A 95 4.04 -3.35 5.65
N ILE A 96 3.42 -3.96 6.65
CA ILE A 96 3.54 -5.39 6.91
C ILE A 96 2.16 -6.01 6.69
N SER A 97 2.11 -6.98 5.78
CA SER A 97 0.89 -7.72 5.45
C SER A 97 0.62 -8.85 6.45
N ASN A 98 -0.65 -9.22 6.59
CA ASN A 98 -0.99 -10.45 7.31
C ASN A 98 -0.46 -11.66 6.55
N MET A 99 0.32 -12.50 7.22
CA MET A 99 0.86 -13.72 6.64
C MET A 99 -0.21 -14.81 6.55
N PRO A 100 -0.10 -15.74 5.58
CA PRO A 100 -0.84 -17.00 5.60
C PRO A 100 -0.55 -17.78 6.88
N ASN A 101 -1.51 -18.55 7.34
CA ASN A 101 -1.33 -19.50 8.45
C ASN A 101 -2.09 -20.81 8.19
N SER A 102 -1.69 -21.85 8.87
CA SER A 102 -2.28 -23.19 8.75
C SER A 102 -3.42 -23.43 9.75
N ASP A 103 -3.75 -22.47 10.63
CA ASP A 103 -4.68 -22.66 11.74
C ASP A 103 -6.12 -22.83 11.27
N GLU A 104 -6.61 -21.89 10.43
CA GLU A 104 -7.99 -21.89 10.01
C GLU A 104 -8.19 -21.34 8.59
N ARG A 105 -9.19 -21.88 7.90
CA ARG A 105 -9.70 -21.25 6.69
C ARG A 105 -10.58 -20.06 7.06
N LYS A 106 -10.17 -18.86 6.62
CA LYS A 106 -10.87 -17.63 6.94
C LYS A 106 -10.99 -16.73 5.74
N THR A 107 -12.22 -16.42 5.38
CA THR A 107 -12.50 -15.47 4.30
C THR A 107 -13.20 -14.24 4.86
N LYS A 108 -12.73 -13.06 4.43
CA LYS A 108 -13.35 -11.77 4.72
C LYS A 108 -13.63 -11.07 3.39
N ALA A 109 -14.77 -10.42 3.31
CA ALA A 109 -15.11 -9.57 2.18
C ALA A 109 -15.84 -8.34 2.70
N ASP A 110 -15.57 -7.19 2.12
CA ASP A 110 -16.29 -5.96 2.38
C ASP A 110 -16.55 -5.19 1.09
N VAL A 111 -17.67 -4.48 1.09
CA VAL A 111 -18.07 -3.60 0.01
C VAL A 111 -18.32 -2.22 0.61
N THR A 112 -17.73 -1.21 0.01
CA THR A 112 -17.94 0.19 0.38
C THR A 112 -18.58 0.91 -0.80
N ILE A 113 -19.64 1.65 -0.52
CA ILE A 113 -20.33 2.52 -1.47
C ILE A 113 -20.31 3.94 -0.88
N GLY A 114 -20.03 4.92 -1.70
CA GLY A 114 -19.92 6.32 -1.26
C GLY A 114 -20.26 7.33 -2.34
N ASP A 115 -19.97 8.58 -2.07
CA ASP A 115 -20.20 9.69 -2.98
C ASP A 115 -19.36 9.54 -4.25
N TYR A 116 -19.76 10.24 -5.31
CA TYR A 116 -19.14 10.19 -6.63
C TYR A 116 -19.09 8.79 -7.22
N GLY A 117 -20.15 8.01 -7.02
CA GLY A 117 -20.23 6.65 -7.55
C GLY A 117 -19.20 5.68 -6.97
N LEU A 118 -18.57 6.01 -5.81
CA LEU A 118 -17.57 5.16 -5.19
C LEU A 118 -18.10 3.74 -4.97
N LYS A 119 -17.39 2.78 -5.54
CA LYS A 119 -17.57 1.35 -5.33
C LYS A 119 -16.20 0.75 -5.01
N LYS A 120 -16.07 0.20 -3.81
CA LYS A 120 -14.84 -0.49 -3.40
C LYS A 120 -15.18 -1.87 -2.89
N ILE A 121 -14.52 -2.87 -3.44
CA ILE A 121 -14.67 -4.27 -3.06
C ILE A 121 -13.32 -4.76 -2.56
N ARG A 122 -13.30 -5.35 -1.38
CA ARG A 122 -12.12 -6.04 -0.84
C ARG A 122 -12.50 -7.46 -0.46
N ALA A 123 -11.63 -8.39 -0.79
CA ALA A 123 -11.79 -9.79 -0.39
C ALA A 123 -10.42 -10.37 -0.03
N THR A 124 -10.38 -11.13 1.05
CA THR A 124 -9.17 -11.83 1.51
C THR A 124 -9.55 -13.21 1.98
N SER A 125 -8.82 -14.24 1.56
CA SER A 125 -9.04 -15.62 1.97
C SER A 125 -7.74 -16.27 2.40
N ASN A 126 -7.63 -16.68 3.66
CA ASN A 126 -6.60 -17.57 4.17
C ASN A 126 -7.04 -19.01 3.94
N ILE A 127 -6.21 -19.80 3.28
CA ILE A 127 -6.53 -21.17 2.88
C ILE A 127 -5.37 -22.09 3.32
N PRO A 128 -5.53 -22.82 4.43
CA PRO A 128 -4.67 -23.94 4.75
C PRO A 128 -4.79 -25.01 3.67
N ILE A 129 -3.67 -25.44 3.11
CA ILE A 129 -3.61 -26.52 2.11
C ILE A 129 -3.20 -27.82 2.79
N SER A 130 -2.25 -27.74 3.71
CA SER A 130 -1.82 -28.82 4.61
C SER A 130 -1.31 -28.22 5.91
N ASP A 131 -0.88 -29.05 6.85
CA ASP A 131 -0.30 -28.61 8.12
C ASP A 131 0.97 -27.73 7.92
N SER A 132 1.68 -27.93 6.81
CA SER A 132 2.93 -27.22 6.48
C SER A 132 2.81 -26.22 5.32
N VAL A 133 1.65 -26.13 4.66
CA VAL A 133 1.47 -25.24 3.50
C VAL A 133 0.17 -24.45 3.64
N SER A 134 0.29 -23.15 3.62
CA SER A 134 -0.86 -22.25 3.60
C SER A 134 -0.72 -21.18 2.52
N THR A 135 -1.84 -20.70 2.01
CA THR A 135 -1.88 -19.61 1.06
C THR A 135 -2.91 -18.56 1.46
N LYS A 136 -2.67 -17.34 1.03
CA LYS A 136 -3.58 -16.22 1.22
C LYS A 136 -3.77 -15.50 -0.10
N LEU A 137 -5.01 -15.38 -0.50
CA LEU A 137 -5.41 -14.65 -1.70
C LEU A 137 -6.12 -13.37 -1.26
N SER A 138 -5.74 -12.26 -1.84
CA SER A 138 -6.32 -10.96 -1.53
C SER A 138 -6.62 -10.19 -2.82
N PHE A 139 -7.75 -9.51 -2.82
CA PHE A 139 -8.27 -8.74 -3.93
C PHE A 139 -8.81 -7.40 -3.44
N VAL A 140 -8.53 -6.34 -4.18
CA VAL A 140 -9.12 -5.01 -4.01
C VAL A 140 -9.46 -4.45 -5.38
N SER A 141 -10.66 -3.89 -5.51
CA SER A 141 -11.06 -3.07 -6.65
C SER A 141 -11.69 -1.79 -6.13
N THR A 142 -11.32 -0.66 -6.69
CA THR A 142 -11.88 0.65 -6.36
C THR A 142 -12.23 1.37 -7.64
N GLU A 143 -13.48 1.82 -7.75
CA GLU A 143 -13.97 2.68 -8.81
C GLU A 143 -14.62 3.91 -8.17
N ARG A 144 -14.35 5.08 -8.71
CA ARG A 144 -14.98 6.34 -8.29
C ARG A 144 -14.93 7.34 -9.43
N ASP A 145 -16.05 8.01 -9.66
CA ASP A 145 -16.12 9.12 -10.61
C ASP A 145 -15.29 10.33 -10.14
N GLY A 146 -14.83 11.13 -11.09
CA GLY A 146 -14.10 12.37 -10.81
C GLY A 146 -14.98 13.39 -10.07
N PHE A 147 -14.36 14.14 -9.16
CA PHE A 147 -15.03 15.18 -8.39
C PHE A 147 -14.59 16.61 -8.77
N SER A 148 -13.57 16.72 -9.59
CA SER A 148 -13.10 17.99 -10.17
C SER A 148 -13.46 18.03 -11.66
N LYS A 149 -13.60 19.22 -12.21
CA LYS A 149 -13.93 19.41 -13.62
C LYS A 149 -12.93 20.31 -14.32
N ASN A 150 -12.41 19.87 -15.44
CA ASN A 150 -11.61 20.71 -16.31
C ASN A 150 -12.55 21.75 -16.95
N ILE A 151 -12.36 23.02 -16.62
CA ILE A 151 -13.22 24.11 -17.10
C ILE A 151 -13.12 24.37 -18.60
N THR A 152 -12.04 23.92 -19.25
CA THR A 152 -11.81 24.12 -20.68
C THR A 152 -12.37 22.98 -21.52
N THR A 153 -12.16 21.72 -21.09
CA THR A 153 -12.56 20.53 -21.83
C THR A 153 -13.88 19.94 -21.33
N GLY A 154 -14.33 20.29 -20.13
CA GLY A 154 -15.51 19.71 -19.49
C GLY A 154 -15.27 18.29 -18.95
N GLN A 155 -14.06 17.77 -19.06
CA GLN A 155 -13.70 16.42 -18.61
C GLN A 155 -13.67 16.36 -17.08
N ASP A 156 -14.20 15.28 -16.52
CA ASP A 156 -14.06 15.01 -15.09
C ASP A 156 -12.64 14.57 -14.77
N LEU A 157 -12.13 15.04 -13.65
CA LEU A 157 -10.77 14.79 -13.15
C LEU A 157 -10.84 14.19 -11.75
N ASP A 158 -9.72 13.61 -11.30
CA ASP A 158 -9.59 12.96 -10.00
C ASP A 158 -10.47 11.71 -9.83
N ASP A 159 -10.84 11.06 -10.92
CA ASP A 159 -11.42 9.73 -10.90
C ASP A 159 -10.43 8.69 -10.31
N ALA A 160 -10.93 7.55 -9.91
CA ALA A 160 -10.13 6.45 -9.43
C ALA A 160 -10.65 5.14 -10.03
N SER A 161 -9.75 4.43 -10.70
CA SER A 161 -10.00 3.08 -11.20
C SER A 161 -8.77 2.26 -10.92
N ASN A 162 -8.81 1.42 -9.91
CA ASN A 162 -7.67 0.57 -9.59
C ASN A 162 -8.11 -0.85 -9.22
N ILE A 163 -7.24 -1.79 -9.52
CA ILE A 163 -7.38 -3.19 -9.15
C ILE A 163 -6.06 -3.70 -8.60
N SER A 164 -6.12 -4.48 -7.54
CA SER A 164 -4.97 -5.16 -6.97
C SER A 164 -5.29 -6.59 -6.59
N ILE A 165 -4.40 -7.50 -6.94
CA ILE A 165 -4.49 -8.92 -6.61
C ILE A 165 -3.16 -9.34 -6.00
N ARG A 166 -3.23 -10.02 -4.86
CA ARG A 166 -2.05 -10.55 -4.18
C ARG A 166 -2.25 -12.03 -3.87
N SER A 167 -1.21 -12.82 -4.13
CA SER A 167 -1.08 -14.21 -3.71
C SER A 167 0.15 -14.34 -2.82
N ASP A 168 -0.02 -14.93 -1.65
CA ASP A 168 1.01 -15.11 -0.63
C ASP A 168 1.01 -16.58 -0.17
N TRP A 169 2.18 -17.20 -0.12
CA TRP A 169 2.37 -18.60 0.21
C TRP A 169 3.36 -18.73 1.35
N MET A 170 3.01 -19.55 2.32
CA MET A 170 3.86 -19.94 3.44
C MET A 170 4.07 -21.45 3.39
N ILE A 171 5.32 -21.86 3.39
CA ILE A 171 5.74 -23.26 3.30
C ILE A 171 6.70 -23.52 4.44
N GLU A 172 6.32 -24.36 5.39
CA GLU A 172 7.18 -24.83 6.48
C GLU A 172 8.01 -25.99 5.96
N LEU A 173 9.30 -25.75 5.75
CA LEU A 173 10.25 -26.73 5.23
C LEU A 173 10.77 -27.66 6.34
N SER A 174 10.83 -27.14 7.56
CA SER A 174 11.21 -27.87 8.78
C SER A 174 10.77 -27.05 10.00
N ASP A 175 10.93 -27.59 11.19
CA ASP A 175 10.62 -26.91 12.46
C ASP A 175 11.37 -25.57 12.65
N THR A 176 12.45 -25.34 11.92
CA THR A 176 13.29 -24.14 12.02
C THR A 176 13.36 -23.32 10.75
N SER A 177 12.72 -23.77 9.66
CA SER A 177 12.87 -23.15 8.35
C SER A 177 11.53 -22.97 7.67
N THR A 178 11.22 -21.73 7.32
CA THR A 178 9.99 -21.36 6.62
C THR A 178 10.34 -20.59 5.35
N LEU A 179 9.70 -20.93 4.23
CA LEU A 179 9.78 -20.20 2.98
C LEU A 179 8.48 -19.43 2.76
N ARG A 180 8.59 -18.13 2.53
CA ARG A 180 7.49 -17.29 2.09
C ARG A 180 7.72 -16.85 0.65
N VAL A 181 6.71 -17.05 -0.20
CA VAL A 181 6.71 -16.59 -1.60
C VAL A 181 5.45 -15.78 -1.83
N PHE A 182 5.58 -14.57 -2.34
CA PHE A 182 4.41 -13.76 -2.68
C PHE A 182 4.59 -13.00 -3.98
N GLY A 183 3.48 -12.69 -4.61
CA GLY A 183 3.40 -11.84 -5.78
C GLY A 183 2.17 -10.94 -5.70
N GLN A 184 2.32 -9.73 -6.21
CA GLN A 184 1.24 -8.75 -6.29
C GLN A 184 1.21 -8.15 -7.69
N TYR A 185 0.02 -8.13 -8.25
CA TYR A 185 -0.32 -7.36 -9.46
C TYR A 185 -1.19 -6.18 -9.06
N PHE A 186 -0.97 -5.04 -9.68
CA PHE A 186 -1.86 -3.88 -9.56
C PHE A 186 -1.92 -3.13 -10.89
N ASP A 187 -3.08 -2.54 -11.14
CA ASP A 187 -3.36 -1.62 -12.24
C ASP A 187 -4.05 -0.38 -11.67
N VAL A 188 -3.68 0.83 -12.19
CA VAL A 188 -4.08 2.13 -11.63
C VAL A 188 -4.44 3.10 -12.75
#